data_403a844dc1f40f69044dcb7d433f60aa
#
_entry.id   403a844dc1f40f69044dcb7d433f60aa
#
_cell.length_a   1.000
_cell.length_b   1.000
_cell.length_c   1.000
_cell.angle_alpha   90.00
_cell.angle_beta   90.00
_cell.angle_gamma   90.00
#
_symmetry.space_group_name_H-M   'P 1'
#
loop_
_entity.id
_entity.type
_entity.pdbx_description
1 polymer ?
#
loop_
_entity_poly.entity_id
_entity_poly.type
_entity_poly.pdbx_seq_one_letter_code
_entity_poly.pdbx_strand_id
1 'polypeptide(L)'
;MNCIIYLVRTSDKDVEQFNESLELLEKNLLNYTDSTDVLVFVEESFEPYKSKIKTNLELLYQTIEFDLPEYPPEILENIPEFYPHPTHGNGPIEWGHPGFTMGYRHMCRMFSGEVYKFPIVQEYEYYLRLDTDSFIRTPLGYDIFKWAKDNECWYGYIAPAVQQDNEKVVEGLSEFVNSIYPNQIPDRWMYYTNWELGKVDWFLTSEYITFYNMIDENGGIYTKRWGDAPIKFLGINLFMPQKHIQPVQGFTYQHGAVYTV
;
A
#
# COMPACT_ATOMS: atom_id res chain seq x y z
N MET A 1 -2.86 18.93 -7.93
CA MET A 1 -3.68 17.78 -8.37
C MET A 1 -3.56 16.64 -7.37
N ASN A 2 -4.52 15.70 -7.39
CA ASN A 2 -4.49 14.52 -6.52
C ASN A 2 -4.72 13.27 -7.36
N CYS A 3 -4.35 12.10 -6.86
CA CYS A 3 -4.58 10.85 -7.58
C CYS A 3 -5.07 9.72 -6.68
N ILE A 4 -5.75 8.77 -7.30
CA ILE A 4 -6.01 7.43 -6.75
C ILE A 4 -4.98 6.48 -7.34
N ILE A 5 -4.37 5.63 -6.54
CA ILE A 5 -3.36 4.67 -7.01
C ILE A 5 -3.87 3.25 -6.82
N TYR A 6 -3.84 2.48 -7.90
CA TYR A 6 -4.05 1.03 -7.90
C TYR A 6 -2.83 0.31 -8.46
N LEU A 7 -2.57 -0.88 -7.94
CA LEU A 7 -1.71 -1.88 -8.56
C LEU A 7 -2.57 -3.10 -8.94
N VAL A 8 -2.64 -3.42 -10.24
CA VAL A 8 -3.54 -4.46 -10.74
C VAL A 8 -2.75 -5.63 -11.31
N ARG A 9 -2.97 -6.82 -10.76
CA ARG A 9 -2.38 -8.06 -11.29
C ARG A 9 -3.09 -8.53 -12.55
N THR A 10 -2.34 -9.27 -13.37
CA THR A 10 -2.84 -9.94 -14.56
C THR A 10 -3.61 -11.19 -14.17
N SER A 11 -4.86 -11.04 -13.70
CA SER A 11 -5.78 -12.15 -13.44
C SER A 11 -7.24 -11.72 -13.62
N ASP A 12 -8.10 -12.66 -14.00
CA ASP A 12 -9.54 -12.38 -14.18
C ASP A 12 -10.20 -11.97 -12.85
N LYS A 13 -9.78 -12.58 -11.74
CA LYS A 13 -10.28 -12.24 -10.42
C LYS A 13 -9.94 -10.80 -10.02
N ASP A 14 -8.68 -10.38 -10.21
CA ASP A 14 -8.26 -9.01 -9.87
C ASP A 14 -8.97 -7.98 -10.76
N VAL A 15 -9.20 -8.30 -12.03
CA VAL A 15 -9.97 -7.44 -12.94
C VAL A 15 -11.43 -7.33 -12.52
N GLU A 16 -12.06 -8.43 -12.09
CA GLU A 16 -13.45 -8.39 -11.60
C GLU A 16 -13.56 -7.51 -10.34
N GLN A 17 -12.68 -7.70 -9.39
CA GLN A 17 -12.61 -6.90 -8.16
C GLN A 17 -12.31 -5.42 -8.47
N PHE A 18 -11.38 -5.16 -9.37
CA PHE A 18 -11.03 -3.81 -9.79
C PHE A 18 -12.21 -3.09 -10.45
N ASN A 19 -12.99 -3.77 -11.29
CA ASN A 19 -14.20 -3.20 -11.89
C ASN A 19 -15.23 -2.78 -10.81
N GLU A 20 -15.45 -3.63 -9.79
CA GLU A 20 -16.33 -3.28 -8.67
C GLU A 20 -15.76 -2.11 -7.86
N SER A 21 -14.45 -2.12 -7.60
CA SER A 21 -13.79 -1.03 -6.87
C SER A 21 -13.91 0.30 -7.61
N LEU A 22 -13.73 0.32 -8.94
CA LEU A 22 -13.87 1.53 -9.77
C LEU A 22 -15.31 2.07 -9.78
N GLU A 23 -16.32 1.20 -9.89
CA GLU A 23 -17.72 1.61 -9.83
C GLU A 23 -18.04 2.29 -8.48
N LEU A 24 -17.58 1.68 -7.40
CA LEU A 24 -17.78 2.23 -6.05
C LEU A 24 -16.96 3.49 -5.80
N LEU A 25 -15.75 3.56 -6.32
CA LEU A 25 -14.90 4.73 -6.28
C LEU A 25 -15.58 5.94 -6.94
N GLU A 26 -16.04 5.78 -8.19
CA GLU A 26 -16.75 6.82 -8.92
C GLU A 26 -17.96 7.33 -8.13
N LYS A 27 -18.81 6.40 -7.70
CA LYS A 27 -20.05 6.70 -7.00
C LYS A 27 -19.85 7.34 -5.62
N ASN A 28 -18.92 6.81 -4.83
CA ASN A 28 -18.86 7.08 -3.40
C ASN A 28 -17.69 8.00 -2.98
N LEU A 29 -16.75 8.29 -3.90
CA LEU A 29 -15.63 9.19 -3.63
C LEU A 29 -15.49 10.26 -4.71
N LEU A 30 -15.29 9.88 -5.98
CA LEU A 30 -14.95 10.85 -7.04
C LEU A 30 -16.05 11.88 -7.31
N ASN A 31 -17.31 11.53 -7.09
CA ASN A 31 -18.43 12.49 -7.17
C ASN A 31 -18.37 13.62 -6.13
N TYR A 32 -17.47 13.52 -5.15
CA TYR A 32 -17.26 14.51 -4.09
C TYR A 32 -15.92 15.22 -4.17
N THR A 33 -15.00 14.77 -5.04
CA THR A 33 -13.67 15.36 -5.19
C THR A 33 -13.62 16.28 -6.43
N ASP A 34 -12.75 17.27 -6.37
CA ASP A 34 -12.32 17.99 -7.57
C ASP A 34 -11.52 17.07 -8.49
N SER A 35 -11.03 17.58 -9.62
CA SER A 35 -10.25 16.82 -10.61
C SER A 35 -9.20 15.92 -9.95
N THR A 36 -9.44 14.62 -10.04
CA THR A 36 -8.63 13.57 -9.43
C THR A 36 -8.36 12.47 -10.45
N ASP A 37 -7.10 12.20 -10.72
CA ASP A 37 -6.69 11.20 -11.69
C ASP A 37 -6.68 9.79 -11.05
N VAL A 38 -6.90 8.76 -11.86
CA VAL A 38 -6.79 7.36 -11.45
C VAL A 38 -5.58 6.74 -12.11
N LEU A 39 -4.51 6.54 -11.34
CA LEU A 39 -3.27 5.90 -11.78
C LEU A 39 -3.36 4.39 -11.56
N VAL A 40 -3.10 3.64 -12.62
CA VAL A 40 -3.17 2.19 -12.61
C VAL A 40 -1.82 1.61 -12.98
N PHE A 41 -1.10 1.10 -11.98
CA PHE A 41 0.15 0.40 -12.17
C PHE A 41 -0.11 -1.03 -12.59
N VAL A 42 0.52 -1.46 -13.67
CA VAL A 42 0.35 -2.79 -14.27
C VAL A 42 1.66 -3.30 -14.85
N GLU A 43 1.84 -4.62 -14.90
CA GLU A 43 2.89 -5.22 -15.71
C GLU A 43 2.49 -5.27 -17.20
N GLU A 44 3.44 -5.43 -18.13
CA GLU A 44 3.18 -5.51 -19.57
C GLU A 44 2.18 -6.63 -19.91
N SER A 45 2.21 -7.72 -19.15
CA SER A 45 1.29 -8.84 -19.27
C SER A 45 -0.19 -8.47 -19.10
N PHE A 46 -0.49 -7.28 -18.54
CA PHE A 46 -1.85 -6.79 -18.33
C PHE A 46 -2.51 -6.24 -19.62
N GLU A 47 -1.74 -5.95 -20.66
CA GLU A 47 -2.27 -5.32 -21.88
C GLU A 47 -3.55 -5.96 -22.43
N PRO A 48 -3.67 -7.32 -22.57
CA PRO A 48 -4.91 -7.94 -23.03
C PRO A 48 -6.09 -7.76 -22.08
N TYR A 49 -5.84 -7.50 -20.81
CA TYR A 49 -6.87 -7.34 -19.77
C TYR A 49 -7.48 -5.96 -19.75
N LYS A 50 -6.83 -4.92 -20.30
CA LYS A 50 -7.39 -3.57 -20.42
C LYS A 50 -8.77 -3.56 -21.06
N SER A 51 -8.99 -4.42 -22.06
CA SER A 51 -10.29 -4.56 -22.74
C SER A 51 -11.42 -5.12 -21.85
N LYS A 52 -11.09 -5.71 -20.70
CA LYS A 52 -12.03 -6.26 -19.71
C LYS A 52 -12.42 -5.24 -18.63
N ILE A 53 -11.76 -4.08 -18.60
CA ILE A 53 -12.07 -3.01 -17.64
C ILE A 53 -13.36 -2.31 -18.06
N LYS A 54 -14.30 -2.20 -17.11
CA LYS A 54 -15.66 -1.67 -17.30
C LYS A 54 -15.81 -0.39 -16.47
N THR A 55 -15.39 0.73 -17.05
CA THR A 55 -15.53 2.03 -16.39
C THR A 55 -15.67 3.14 -17.44
N ASN A 56 -16.28 4.26 -17.04
CA ASN A 56 -16.27 5.51 -17.81
C ASN A 56 -15.16 6.46 -17.33
N LEU A 57 -14.44 6.11 -16.27
CA LEU A 57 -13.31 6.90 -15.77
C LEU A 57 -12.16 6.86 -16.77
N GLU A 58 -11.47 7.98 -16.91
CA GLU A 58 -10.17 8.02 -17.57
C GLU A 58 -9.12 7.38 -16.64
N LEU A 59 -8.47 6.31 -17.11
CA LEU A 59 -7.45 5.61 -16.37
C LEU A 59 -6.08 5.90 -16.97
N LEU A 60 -5.16 6.39 -16.15
CA LEU A 60 -3.77 6.61 -16.52
C LEU A 60 -2.93 5.38 -16.19
N TYR A 61 -2.55 4.61 -17.21
CA TYR A 61 -1.78 3.40 -17.03
C TYR A 61 -0.28 3.68 -16.97
N GLN A 62 0.37 3.18 -15.91
CA GLN A 62 1.82 3.15 -15.76
C GLN A 62 2.28 1.69 -15.81
N THR A 63 3.00 1.33 -16.85
CA THR A 63 3.65 0.01 -16.92
C THR A 63 4.85 -0.03 -15.99
N ILE A 64 4.95 -1.12 -15.26
CA ILE A 64 6.06 -1.42 -14.35
C ILE A 64 6.64 -2.79 -14.64
N GLU A 65 7.89 -2.97 -14.28
CA GLU A 65 8.57 -4.25 -14.24
C GLU A 65 9.06 -4.49 -12.82
N PHE A 66 8.85 -5.71 -12.33
CA PHE A 66 9.26 -6.10 -11.00
C PHE A 66 10.53 -6.94 -11.04
N ASP A 67 11.63 -6.32 -10.69
CA ASP A 67 12.93 -6.96 -10.55
C ASP A 67 13.39 -6.99 -9.08
N LEU A 68 14.19 -7.99 -8.76
CA LEU A 68 14.93 -7.98 -7.52
C LEU A 68 16.00 -6.87 -7.56
N PRO A 69 16.18 -6.13 -6.45
CA PRO A 69 17.32 -5.23 -6.34
C PRO A 69 18.66 -5.96 -6.52
N GLU A 70 19.69 -5.22 -6.84
CA GLU A 70 21.08 -5.73 -6.90
C GLU A 70 21.58 -6.05 -5.49
N TYR A 71 21.03 -7.11 -4.90
CA TYR A 71 21.49 -7.59 -3.59
C TYR A 71 22.81 -8.36 -3.69
N PRO A 72 23.64 -8.31 -2.63
CA PRO A 72 24.79 -9.18 -2.53
C PRO A 72 24.36 -10.67 -2.45
N PRO A 73 25.25 -11.60 -2.86
CA PRO A 73 24.92 -13.04 -2.90
C PRO A 73 24.36 -13.59 -1.59
N GLU A 74 24.82 -13.10 -0.46
CA GLU A 74 24.38 -13.52 0.87
C GLU A 74 22.88 -13.24 1.12
N ILE A 75 22.32 -12.22 0.48
CA ILE A 75 20.87 -11.94 0.54
C ILE A 75 20.14 -12.79 -0.48
N LEU A 76 20.61 -12.81 -1.74
CA LEU A 76 19.95 -13.51 -2.84
C LEU A 76 19.75 -15.00 -2.55
N GLU A 77 20.78 -15.68 -1.99
CA GLU A 77 20.74 -17.11 -1.64
C GLU A 77 19.73 -17.43 -0.53
N ASN A 78 19.33 -16.45 0.25
CA ASN A 78 18.39 -16.58 1.36
C ASN A 78 16.95 -16.14 1.02
N ILE A 79 16.66 -15.76 -0.23
CA ILE A 79 15.31 -15.43 -0.65
C ILE A 79 14.52 -16.72 -0.92
N PRO A 80 13.49 -17.05 -0.11
CA PRO A 80 12.68 -18.22 -0.35
C PRO A 80 11.76 -18.03 -1.56
N GLU A 81 11.39 -19.09 -2.24
CA GLU A 81 10.44 -19.04 -3.36
C GLU A 81 9.09 -18.42 -2.92
N PHE A 82 8.60 -18.81 -1.74
CA PHE A 82 7.44 -18.21 -1.10
C PHE A 82 7.56 -18.24 0.42
N TYR A 83 6.81 -17.35 1.08
CA TYR A 83 6.70 -17.34 2.55
C TYR A 83 5.37 -17.97 2.96
N PRO A 84 5.33 -18.97 3.87
CA PRO A 84 4.09 -19.57 4.34
C PRO A 84 3.21 -18.53 5.04
N HIS A 85 1.88 -18.66 4.87
CA HIS A 85 0.96 -17.78 5.56
C HIS A 85 0.90 -18.18 7.05
N PRO A 86 1.15 -17.25 7.99
CA PRO A 86 1.34 -17.60 9.40
C PRO A 86 0.08 -18.11 10.12
N THR A 87 -1.12 -17.76 9.61
CA THR A 87 -2.40 -18.11 10.24
C THR A 87 -3.10 -19.31 9.59
N HIS A 88 -2.58 -19.80 8.46
CA HIS A 88 -3.23 -20.84 7.66
C HIS A 88 -2.40 -22.13 7.53
N GLY A 89 -1.56 -22.44 8.53
CA GLY A 89 -0.78 -23.66 8.58
C GLY A 89 0.57 -23.59 7.88
N ASN A 90 1.27 -24.71 7.83
CA ASN A 90 2.66 -24.80 7.37
C ASN A 90 2.80 -24.92 5.84
N GLY A 91 1.77 -24.62 5.07
CA GLY A 91 1.83 -24.80 3.64
C GLY A 91 0.87 -23.96 2.83
N PRO A 92 1.21 -23.71 1.58
CA PRO A 92 0.37 -22.96 0.64
C PRO A 92 -0.94 -23.69 0.28
N ILE A 93 -1.15 -24.90 0.76
CA ILE A 93 -2.11 -25.85 0.22
C ILE A 93 -3.40 -25.95 1.04
N GLU A 94 -3.38 -25.75 2.36
CA GLU A 94 -4.55 -25.99 3.22
C GLU A 94 -5.75 -25.10 2.93
N TRP A 95 -5.54 -23.92 2.33
CA TRP A 95 -6.60 -22.95 2.01
C TRP A 95 -6.61 -22.51 0.55
N GLY A 96 -5.86 -23.20 -0.32
CA GLY A 96 -5.69 -22.75 -1.72
C GLY A 96 -4.95 -21.42 -1.84
N HIS A 97 -4.33 -20.95 -0.77
CA HIS A 97 -3.56 -19.70 -0.75
C HIS A 97 -2.06 -20.04 -0.85
N PRO A 98 -1.37 -19.59 -1.91
CA PRO A 98 0.04 -19.96 -2.15
C PRO A 98 1.05 -19.31 -1.20
N GLY A 99 0.59 -18.74 -0.07
CA GLY A 99 1.46 -17.94 0.80
C GLY A 99 1.84 -16.61 0.16
N PHE A 100 2.90 -16.00 0.66
CA PHE A 100 3.40 -14.73 0.13
C PHE A 100 4.41 -14.97 -0.97
N THR A 101 3.93 -14.87 -2.21
CA THR A 101 4.72 -15.06 -3.44
C THR A 101 5.74 -13.93 -3.63
N MET A 102 6.64 -14.09 -4.61
CA MET A 102 7.54 -13.03 -5.03
C MET A 102 6.78 -11.75 -5.42
N GLY A 103 5.71 -11.88 -6.20
CA GLY A 103 4.87 -10.74 -6.60
C GLY A 103 4.29 -9.97 -5.41
N TYR A 104 3.88 -10.67 -4.32
CA TYR A 104 3.44 -10.00 -3.10
C TYR A 104 4.58 -9.17 -2.47
N ARG A 105 5.80 -9.72 -2.42
CA ARG A 105 6.97 -9.01 -1.86
C ARG A 105 7.39 -7.83 -2.74
N HIS A 106 7.30 -7.95 -4.06
CA HIS A 106 7.47 -6.82 -4.98
C HIS A 106 6.45 -5.70 -4.72
N MET A 107 5.18 -6.06 -4.50
CA MET A 107 4.14 -5.09 -4.13
C MET A 107 4.47 -4.40 -2.80
N CYS A 108 4.89 -5.15 -1.77
CA CYS A 108 5.33 -4.57 -0.50
C CYS A 108 6.50 -3.60 -0.68
N ARG A 109 7.50 -3.95 -1.49
CA ARG A 109 8.63 -3.07 -1.81
C ARG A 109 8.15 -1.81 -2.52
N MET A 110 7.31 -1.97 -3.55
CA MET A 110 6.77 -0.84 -4.30
C MET A 110 6.07 0.16 -3.38
N PHE A 111 5.14 -0.30 -2.57
CA PHE A 111 4.36 0.59 -1.71
C PHE A 111 5.09 1.05 -0.44
N SER A 112 6.20 0.41 -0.06
CA SER A 112 7.05 0.94 1.02
C SER A 112 7.81 2.20 0.62
N GLY A 113 8.15 2.38 -0.69
CA GLY A 113 8.93 3.55 -1.09
C GLY A 113 9.10 3.77 -2.59
N GLU A 114 9.14 2.69 -3.42
CA GLU A 114 9.43 2.83 -4.85
C GLU A 114 8.34 3.62 -5.59
N VAL A 115 7.07 3.49 -5.19
CA VAL A 115 5.95 4.17 -5.84
C VAL A 115 6.13 5.69 -5.88
N TYR A 116 6.76 6.28 -4.87
CA TYR A 116 6.98 7.73 -4.79
C TYR A 116 8.12 8.21 -5.71
N LYS A 117 8.96 7.31 -6.21
CA LYS A 117 10.06 7.62 -7.13
C LYS A 117 9.58 7.75 -8.59
N PHE A 118 8.36 7.29 -8.91
CA PHE A 118 7.82 7.45 -10.25
C PHE A 118 7.51 8.92 -10.55
N PRO A 119 8.04 9.50 -11.65
CA PRO A 119 7.80 10.90 -11.99
C PRO A 119 6.32 11.25 -12.06
N ILE A 120 5.48 10.37 -12.59
CA ILE A 120 4.04 10.58 -12.67
C ILE A 120 3.40 10.75 -11.27
N VAL A 121 3.89 10.07 -10.24
CA VAL A 121 3.36 10.19 -8.87
C VAL A 121 3.81 11.52 -8.24
N GLN A 122 4.99 12.00 -8.59
CA GLN A 122 5.55 13.25 -8.04
C GLN A 122 4.82 14.52 -8.54
N GLU A 123 3.95 14.40 -9.56
CA GLU A 123 3.12 15.49 -10.04
C GLU A 123 1.92 15.81 -9.14
N TYR A 124 1.62 14.92 -8.17
CA TYR A 124 0.46 15.05 -7.31
C TYR A 124 0.81 15.51 -5.89
N GLU A 125 -0.09 16.28 -5.29
CA GLU A 125 0.05 16.75 -3.91
C GLU A 125 -0.31 15.62 -2.92
N TYR A 126 -1.43 14.94 -3.17
CA TYR A 126 -1.91 13.81 -2.38
C TYR A 126 -2.24 12.61 -3.27
N TYR A 127 -2.09 11.43 -2.69
CA TYR A 127 -2.59 10.19 -3.26
C TYR A 127 -3.54 9.48 -2.29
N LEU A 128 -4.47 8.72 -2.83
CA LEU A 128 -5.21 7.68 -2.10
C LEU A 128 -4.89 6.34 -2.74
N ARG A 129 -4.22 5.42 -2.02
CA ARG A 129 -4.03 4.04 -2.46
C ARG A 129 -5.26 3.21 -2.13
N LEU A 130 -5.66 2.40 -3.08
CA LEU A 130 -6.63 1.33 -2.92
C LEU A 130 -6.08 0.03 -3.53
N ASP A 131 -6.28 -1.09 -2.87
CA ASP A 131 -6.08 -2.40 -3.49
C ASP A 131 -7.29 -2.74 -4.38
N THR A 132 -7.16 -3.68 -5.32
CA THR A 132 -8.24 -4.01 -6.28
C THR A 132 -9.51 -4.51 -5.60
N ASP A 133 -9.40 -5.11 -4.42
CA ASP A 133 -10.50 -5.59 -3.58
C ASP A 133 -10.83 -4.65 -2.39
N SER A 134 -10.48 -3.37 -2.56
CA SER A 134 -10.85 -2.29 -1.65
C SER A 134 -12.11 -1.59 -2.11
N PHE A 135 -13.16 -1.66 -1.30
CA PHE A 135 -14.51 -1.21 -1.66
C PHE A 135 -15.00 -0.10 -0.72
N ILE A 136 -15.20 1.10 -1.25
CA ILE A 136 -15.83 2.22 -0.53
C ILE A 136 -17.34 2.04 -0.65
N ARG A 137 -17.98 1.40 0.34
CA ARG A 137 -19.37 0.95 0.27
C ARG A 137 -20.42 2.05 0.40
N THR A 138 -20.08 3.16 1.06
CA THR A 138 -20.98 4.30 1.22
C THR A 138 -20.30 5.60 0.82
N PRO A 139 -21.08 6.61 0.37
CA PRO A 139 -20.52 7.91 0.03
C PRO A 139 -19.71 8.55 1.17
N LEU A 140 -18.58 9.15 0.84
CA LEU A 140 -17.83 9.97 1.78
C LEU A 140 -18.60 11.25 2.12
N GLY A 141 -19.27 11.85 1.15
CA GLY A 141 -20.04 13.07 1.33
C GLY A 141 -19.23 14.36 1.43
N TYR A 142 -17.89 14.28 1.26
CA TYR A 142 -16.97 15.40 1.25
C TYR A 142 -15.75 15.11 0.37
N ASP A 143 -15.04 16.14 -0.05
CA ASP A 143 -13.78 16.01 -0.76
C ASP A 143 -12.67 15.64 0.23
N ILE A 144 -12.16 14.41 0.12
CA ILE A 144 -11.14 13.86 1.03
C ILE A 144 -9.79 14.57 0.89
N PHE A 145 -9.43 15.00 -0.29
CA PHE A 145 -8.16 15.68 -0.53
C PHE A 145 -8.19 17.12 -0.01
N LYS A 146 -9.34 17.79 -0.22
CA LYS A 146 -9.57 19.10 0.40
C LYS A 146 -9.59 18.99 1.92
N TRP A 147 -10.25 17.96 2.46
CA TRP A 147 -10.24 17.69 3.90
C TRP A 147 -8.82 17.49 4.41
N ALA A 148 -7.99 16.69 3.72
CA ALA A 148 -6.61 16.44 4.11
C ALA A 148 -5.79 17.74 4.16
N LYS A 149 -5.97 18.59 3.16
CA LYS A 149 -5.30 19.89 3.06
C LYS A 149 -5.74 20.86 4.18
N ASP A 150 -7.04 20.99 4.37
CA ASP A 150 -7.63 21.90 5.37
C ASP A 150 -7.27 21.50 6.81
N ASN A 151 -7.05 20.20 7.06
CA ASN A 151 -6.68 19.65 8.39
C ASN A 151 -5.17 19.39 8.55
N GLU A 152 -4.34 19.79 7.59
CA GLU A 152 -2.91 19.48 7.56
C GLU A 152 -2.64 17.97 7.77
N CYS A 153 -3.50 17.10 7.25
CA CYS A 153 -3.33 15.67 7.31
C CYS A 153 -2.32 15.23 6.23
N TRP A 154 -1.17 14.72 6.64
CA TRP A 154 -0.14 14.22 5.72
C TRP A 154 -0.23 12.71 5.55
N TYR A 155 -0.79 12.03 6.54
CA TYR A 155 -1.12 10.61 6.46
C TYR A 155 -2.49 10.33 7.08
N GLY A 156 -3.40 9.83 6.26
CA GLY A 156 -4.74 9.45 6.67
C GLY A 156 -4.93 7.93 6.65
N TYR A 157 -5.54 7.38 7.68
CA TYR A 157 -5.74 5.95 7.87
C TYR A 157 -7.15 5.62 8.36
N ILE A 158 -7.55 4.38 8.20
CA ILE A 158 -8.82 3.86 8.74
C ILE A 158 -8.59 3.34 10.16
N ALA A 159 -9.08 4.05 11.17
CA ALA A 159 -8.82 3.72 12.57
C ALA A 159 -9.21 2.29 12.99
N PRO A 160 -10.39 1.74 12.59
CA PRO A 160 -10.74 0.35 12.91
C PRO A 160 -9.82 -0.71 12.31
N ALA A 161 -9.01 -0.33 11.33
CA ALA A 161 -8.06 -1.21 10.68
C ALA A 161 -6.61 -1.02 11.16
N VAL A 162 -6.38 -0.24 12.23
CA VAL A 162 -5.09 -0.21 12.92
C VAL A 162 -4.97 -1.46 13.77
N GLN A 163 -4.01 -2.31 13.44
CA GLN A 163 -3.88 -3.61 14.09
C GLN A 163 -2.43 -4.07 14.19
N GLN A 164 -2.22 -5.15 14.92
CA GLN A 164 -0.92 -5.76 15.09
C GLN A 164 -0.75 -6.92 14.09
N ASP A 165 0.32 -6.92 13.30
CA ASP A 165 0.64 -8.01 12.39
C ASP A 165 1.16 -9.25 13.14
N ASN A 166 1.17 -10.38 12.46
CA ASN A 166 1.66 -11.61 13.04
C ASN A 166 3.20 -11.57 13.25
N GLU A 167 3.66 -12.02 14.39
CA GLU A 167 5.08 -12.00 14.79
C GLU A 167 6.00 -12.63 13.73
N LYS A 168 5.58 -13.77 13.15
CA LYS A 168 6.38 -14.48 12.14
C LYS A 168 6.53 -13.74 10.82
N VAL A 169 5.68 -12.74 10.56
CA VAL A 169 5.66 -11.99 9.29
C VAL A 169 6.50 -10.73 9.33
N VAL A 170 6.78 -10.24 10.52
CA VAL A 170 7.57 -9.02 10.76
C VAL A 170 8.81 -9.30 11.60
N GLU A 171 9.21 -10.58 11.67
CA GLU A 171 10.32 -11.02 12.49
C GLU A 171 11.59 -10.23 12.19
N GLY A 172 12.13 -9.60 13.22
CA GLY A 172 13.36 -8.83 13.18
C GLY A 172 13.22 -7.42 12.60
N LEU A 173 12.03 -6.97 12.13
CA LEU A 173 11.86 -5.63 11.57
C LEU A 173 12.05 -4.55 12.66
N SER A 174 11.33 -4.68 13.76
CA SER A 174 11.41 -3.69 14.85
C SER A 174 12.79 -3.68 15.49
N GLU A 175 13.42 -4.83 15.70
CA GLU A 175 14.79 -4.96 16.22
C GLU A 175 15.79 -4.27 15.28
N PHE A 176 15.67 -4.50 13.99
CA PHE A 176 16.52 -3.86 13.00
C PHE A 176 16.37 -2.33 13.03
N VAL A 177 15.14 -1.84 12.98
CA VAL A 177 14.87 -0.39 13.03
C VAL A 177 15.34 0.22 14.35
N ASN A 178 15.07 -0.44 15.49
CA ASN A 178 15.50 0.03 16.82
C ASN A 178 17.03 0.08 16.98
N SER A 179 17.77 -0.75 16.28
CA SER A 179 19.24 -0.73 16.33
C SER A 179 19.84 0.54 15.72
N ILE A 180 19.08 1.20 14.83
CA ILE A 180 19.50 2.41 14.11
C ILE A 180 18.78 3.65 14.64
N TYR A 181 17.48 3.53 14.88
CA TYR A 181 16.61 4.57 15.42
C TYR A 181 15.98 4.09 16.73
N PRO A 182 16.67 4.22 17.88
CA PRO A 182 16.10 3.84 19.16
C PRO A 182 14.80 4.59 19.44
N ASN A 183 13.70 3.84 19.62
CA ASN A 183 12.36 4.40 19.76
C ASN A 183 11.49 3.55 20.68
N GLN A 184 10.27 4.02 20.96
CA GLN A 184 9.25 3.33 21.76
C GLN A 184 8.00 2.99 20.94
N ILE A 185 8.12 2.90 19.61
CA ILE A 185 7.00 2.55 18.76
C ILE A 185 6.63 1.10 19.05
N PRO A 186 5.34 0.80 19.30
CA PRO A 186 4.90 -0.56 19.58
C PRO A 186 5.22 -1.51 18.44
N ASP A 187 5.80 -2.66 18.78
CA ASP A 187 6.16 -3.70 17.82
C ASP A 187 4.96 -4.24 17.05
N ARG A 188 5.17 -4.56 15.78
CA ARG A 188 4.22 -5.20 14.86
C ARG A 188 2.94 -4.42 14.56
N TRP A 189 2.79 -3.19 15.03
CA TRP A 189 1.63 -2.37 14.66
C TRP A 189 1.72 -1.93 13.20
N MET A 190 0.54 -1.77 12.57
CA MET A 190 0.42 -1.28 11.20
C MET A 190 -0.86 -0.48 11.00
N TYR A 191 -0.79 0.48 10.09
CA TYR A 191 -1.95 0.99 9.37
C TYR A 191 -2.26 0.03 8.24
N TYR A 192 -3.53 -0.24 8.00
CA TYR A 192 -3.95 -1.19 6.98
C TYR A 192 -3.90 -0.53 5.60
N THR A 193 -2.77 -0.68 4.92
CA THR A 193 -2.37 0.11 3.74
C THR A 193 -3.14 -0.17 2.45
N ASN A 194 -4.05 -1.15 2.44
CA ASN A 194 -4.98 -1.33 1.32
C ASN A 194 -5.98 -0.17 1.15
N TRP A 195 -6.03 0.73 2.11
CA TRP A 195 -6.63 2.05 2.06
C TRP A 195 -5.73 3.02 2.82
N GLU A 196 -5.08 3.91 2.10
CA GLU A 196 -4.25 4.94 2.74
C GLU A 196 -4.26 6.23 1.94
N LEU A 197 -4.39 7.35 2.65
CA LEU A 197 -4.23 8.70 2.13
C LEU A 197 -2.85 9.20 2.51
N GLY A 198 -2.12 9.77 1.56
CA GLY A 198 -0.77 10.28 1.84
C GLY A 198 -0.42 11.54 1.06
N LYS A 199 0.40 12.40 1.67
CA LYS A 199 1.00 13.55 1.04
C LYS A 199 2.29 13.11 0.34
N VAL A 200 2.34 13.24 -0.99
CA VAL A 200 3.43 12.69 -1.81
C VAL A 200 4.80 13.23 -1.41
N ASP A 201 4.92 14.54 -1.26
CA ASP A 201 6.20 15.19 -0.96
C ASP A 201 6.80 14.79 0.39
N TRP A 202 5.96 14.36 1.36
CA TRP A 202 6.47 13.86 2.63
C TRP A 202 7.25 12.54 2.47
N PHE A 203 6.78 11.63 1.63
CA PHE A 203 7.48 10.37 1.33
C PHE A 203 8.76 10.58 0.51
N LEU A 204 8.96 11.78 -0.02
CA LEU A 204 10.18 12.20 -0.73
C LEU A 204 11.16 12.99 0.16
N THR A 205 10.84 13.17 1.45
CA THR A 205 11.79 13.77 2.40
C THR A 205 13.03 12.90 2.57
N SER A 206 14.16 13.54 2.87
CA SER A 206 15.43 12.83 3.11
C SER A 206 15.31 11.78 4.22
N GLU A 207 14.54 12.08 5.25
CA GLU A 207 14.31 11.21 6.41
C GLU A 207 13.60 9.91 6.00
N TYR A 208 12.48 10.01 5.26
CA TYR A 208 11.74 8.82 4.83
C TYR A 208 12.50 8.02 3.76
N ILE A 209 13.12 8.70 2.78
CA ILE A 209 13.92 8.03 1.75
C ILE A 209 15.10 7.28 2.39
N THR A 210 15.82 7.89 3.33
CA THR A 210 16.93 7.22 4.02
C THR A 210 16.45 6.01 4.80
N PHE A 211 15.34 6.15 5.52
CA PHE A 211 14.71 5.04 6.24
C PHE A 211 14.30 3.91 5.29
N TYR A 212 13.60 4.23 4.22
CA TYR A 212 13.17 3.23 3.23
C TYR A 212 14.37 2.52 2.57
N ASN A 213 15.37 3.27 2.12
CA ASN A 213 16.56 2.67 1.49
C ASN A 213 17.28 1.71 2.44
N MET A 214 17.41 2.05 3.72
CA MET A 214 17.98 1.18 4.75
C MET A 214 17.19 -0.14 4.90
N ILE A 215 15.85 -0.09 4.86
CA ILE A 215 14.99 -1.28 4.88
C ILE A 215 15.18 -2.11 3.61
N ASP A 216 15.20 -1.47 2.45
CA ASP A 216 15.36 -2.12 1.15
C ASP A 216 16.73 -2.80 1.04
N GLU A 217 17.80 -2.11 1.39
CA GLU A 217 19.17 -2.64 1.38
C GLU A 217 19.38 -3.82 2.34
N ASN A 218 18.63 -3.89 3.44
CA ASN A 218 18.65 -5.04 4.35
C ASN A 218 18.15 -6.33 3.70
N GLY A 219 17.27 -6.23 2.69
CA GLY A 219 16.67 -7.36 2.01
C GLY A 219 15.56 -8.08 2.80
N GLY A 220 15.16 -7.56 3.96
CA GLY A 220 14.16 -8.19 4.83
C GLY A 220 12.77 -8.28 4.20
N ILE A 221 12.45 -7.41 3.23
CA ILE A 221 11.21 -7.51 2.43
C ILE A 221 11.14 -8.86 1.70
N TYR A 222 12.26 -9.31 1.16
CA TYR A 222 12.35 -10.54 0.37
C TYR A 222 12.70 -11.77 1.19
N THR A 223 13.61 -11.65 2.16
CA THR A 223 14.10 -12.78 2.95
C THR A 223 13.24 -13.10 4.16
N LYS A 224 12.50 -12.10 4.70
CA LYS A 224 11.71 -12.22 5.93
C LYS A 224 10.25 -11.76 5.77
N ARG A 225 9.84 -11.40 4.57
CA ARG A 225 8.49 -10.91 4.25
C ARG A 225 8.11 -9.67 5.08
N TRP A 226 9.01 -8.71 5.29
CA TRP A 226 8.61 -7.43 5.86
C TRP A 226 7.62 -6.73 4.93
N GLY A 227 6.40 -6.51 5.42
CA GLY A 227 5.30 -5.91 4.65
C GLY A 227 5.38 -4.39 4.61
N ASP A 228 4.74 -3.80 3.60
CA ASP A 228 4.63 -2.34 3.46
C ASP A 228 3.91 -1.67 4.63
N ALA A 229 2.86 -2.30 5.15
CA ALA A 229 2.07 -1.75 6.24
C ALA A 229 2.88 -1.53 7.54
N PRO A 230 3.60 -2.53 8.11
CA PRO A 230 4.46 -2.30 9.27
C PRO A 230 5.68 -1.42 8.96
N ILE A 231 6.27 -1.48 7.76
CA ILE A 231 7.36 -0.58 7.36
C ILE A 231 6.88 0.88 7.39
N LYS A 232 5.75 1.17 6.76
CA LYS A 232 5.17 2.52 6.77
C LYS A 232 4.80 2.99 8.17
N PHE A 233 4.20 2.10 8.97
CA PHE A 233 3.87 2.44 10.35
C PHE A 233 5.10 2.92 11.13
N LEU A 234 6.20 2.20 11.02
CA LEU A 234 7.47 2.59 11.68
C LEU A 234 7.99 3.92 11.14
N GLY A 235 8.16 4.07 9.82
CA GLY A 235 8.69 5.29 9.21
C GLY A 235 7.84 6.52 9.50
N ILE A 236 6.51 6.39 9.40
CA ILE A 236 5.58 7.48 9.68
C ILE A 236 5.65 7.89 11.16
N ASN A 237 5.63 6.96 12.11
CA ASN A 237 5.67 7.29 13.52
C ASN A 237 7.04 7.72 14.02
N LEU A 238 8.13 7.41 13.30
CA LEU A 238 9.47 7.93 13.60
C LEU A 238 9.65 9.39 13.18
N PHE A 239 9.14 9.76 11.99
CA PHE A 239 9.56 11.01 11.34
C PHE A 239 8.43 12.01 11.08
N MET A 240 7.17 11.56 11.06
CA MET A 240 6.03 12.47 10.84
C MET A 240 5.53 13.03 12.18
N PRO A 241 5.36 14.37 12.31
CA PRO A 241 4.75 14.92 13.51
C PRO A 241 3.33 14.36 13.71
N GLN A 242 3.04 13.90 14.92
CA GLN A 242 1.80 13.18 15.25
C GLN A 242 0.51 13.92 14.82
N LYS A 243 0.52 15.25 14.85
CA LYS A 243 -0.63 16.08 14.44
C LYS A 243 -1.03 15.91 12.98
N HIS A 244 -0.13 15.42 12.12
CA HIS A 244 -0.36 15.21 10.70
C HIS A 244 -0.79 13.78 10.36
N ILE A 245 -0.88 12.90 11.37
CA ILE A 245 -1.33 11.50 11.24
C ILE A 245 -2.75 11.43 11.78
N GLN A 246 -3.77 11.22 10.91
CA GLN A 246 -5.15 11.39 11.33
C GLN A 246 -6.05 10.25 10.84
N PRO A 247 -7.04 9.83 11.64
CA PRO A 247 -8.07 8.90 11.18
C PRO A 247 -9.03 9.60 10.20
N VAL A 248 -9.34 8.93 9.11
CA VAL A 248 -10.38 9.34 8.18
C VAL A 248 -11.67 8.64 8.56
N GLN A 249 -12.81 9.35 8.51
CA GLN A 249 -14.09 8.89 9.03
C GLN A 249 -15.27 9.27 8.13
N GLY A 250 -16.42 8.64 8.38
CA GLY A 250 -17.70 9.02 7.79
C GLY A 250 -18.16 8.14 6.62
N PHE A 251 -17.59 6.95 6.45
CA PHE A 251 -17.99 6.02 5.38
C PHE A 251 -17.88 4.56 5.83
N THR A 252 -18.39 3.65 5.00
CA THR A 252 -18.21 2.20 5.18
C THR A 252 -17.22 1.71 4.15
N TYR A 253 -16.19 1.02 4.61
CA TYR A 253 -15.13 0.43 3.82
C TYR A 253 -15.11 -1.09 3.97
N GLN A 254 -14.75 -1.81 2.91
CA GLN A 254 -14.58 -3.25 2.92
C GLN A 254 -13.32 -3.67 2.18
N HIS A 255 -12.52 -4.51 2.86
CA HIS A 255 -11.45 -5.32 2.29
C HIS A 255 -11.42 -6.62 3.10
N GLY A 256 -12.00 -7.70 2.54
CA GLY A 256 -12.33 -8.89 3.33
C GLY A 256 -13.40 -8.59 4.39
N ALA A 257 -13.01 -7.98 5.51
CA ALA A 257 -13.93 -7.49 6.54
C ALA A 257 -14.55 -6.14 6.17
N VAL A 258 -15.71 -5.83 6.77
CA VAL A 258 -16.39 -4.53 6.62
C VAL A 258 -16.10 -3.65 7.83
N TYR A 259 -15.70 -2.42 7.59
CA TYR A 259 -15.40 -1.40 8.60
C TYR A 259 -16.38 -0.23 8.46
N THR A 260 -17.03 0.16 9.55
CA THR A 260 -17.69 1.46 9.66
C THR A 260 -16.68 2.44 10.23
N VAL A 261 -16.39 3.47 9.48
CA VAL A 261 -15.28 4.39 9.73
C VAL A 261 -15.81 5.76 10.15
#